data_383a95b79b5d5d54878c2d0000b0d06f
#
_entry.id   383a95b79b5d5d54878c2d0000b0d06f
#
_cell.length_a   1.000
_cell.length_b   1.000
_cell.length_c   1.000
_cell.angle_alpha   90.00
_cell.angle_beta   90.00
_cell.angle_gamma   90.00
#
_symmetry.space_group_name_H-M   'P 1'
#
loop_
_entity.id
_entity.type
_entity.pdbx_description
1 polymer ?
#
loop_
_entity_poly.entity_id
_entity_poly.type
_entity_poly.pdbx_seq_one_letter_code
_entity_poly.pdbx_strand_id
1 'polypeptide(L)'
;MAWAVGASLPLALIQNLSATEDVPHAPFAEWADVPAPGQLIIGFLYDESEAYHIWANGGQRYNIDSPSGGEHYGIDINQGYFAFQYGINQSWAADFNVGATTTGWREFNYQGHTAPTIRSTTGLMDCAFGVRYQIFNEATDTNSAWIPTLTFRAGAVLPGTYRQNFPFAPGMRAAAIEPEFLAKKHFGWQGFGSYGDVLYRWNRTTANDQVITAVGFSQQIKGWELDAGYRHLQTIGGVDLVYNPTTGQISTTGSDPNSFAELREINDSIEAGFNYTTPKRHIKYSFYTRTVFNGNNSDQKFWIGGGIAMPFQLFKRD
;
A
#
# COMPACT_ATOMS: atom_id res chain seq x y z
N MET A 1 -39.39 -21.10 22.37
CA MET A 1 -38.05 -21.51 21.98
C MET A 1 -37.65 -20.69 20.76
N ALA A 2 -36.89 -19.62 20.97
CA ALA A 2 -36.41 -18.76 19.88
C ALA A 2 -34.99 -19.16 19.54
N TRP A 3 -34.76 -19.67 18.36
CA TRP A 3 -33.45 -19.94 17.83
C TRP A 3 -32.84 -18.63 17.36
N ALA A 4 -31.96 -18.07 18.15
CA ALA A 4 -31.06 -17.02 17.69
C ALA A 4 -29.98 -17.70 16.83
N VAL A 5 -30.19 -17.72 15.53
CA VAL A 5 -29.14 -17.99 14.56
C VAL A 5 -28.24 -16.76 14.57
N GLY A 6 -27.18 -16.83 15.35
CA GLY A 6 -26.06 -15.90 15.27
C GLY A 6 -25.32 -16.15 13.96
N ALA A 7 -25.72 -15.46 12.90
CA ALA A 7 -24.91 -15.36 11.70
C ALA A 7 -23.65 -14.56 12.08
N SER A 8 -22.57 -15.24 12.38
CA SER A 8 -21.24 -14.68 12.36
C SER A 8 -20.90 -14.35 10.89
N LEU A 9 -21.27 -13.16 10.46
CA LEU A 9 -20.81 -12.63 9.18
C LEU A 9 -19.29 -12.50 9.29
N PRO A 10 -18.51 -13.14 8.38
CA PRO A 10 -17.10 -12.88 8.29
C PRO A 10 -16.94 -11.39 7.97
N LEU A 11 -16.27 -10.69 8.86
CA LEU A 11 -15.85 -9.31 8.65
C LEU A 11 -14.74 -9.29 7.61
N ALA A 12 -15.12 -9.38 6.35
CA ALA A 12 -14.22 -9.06 5.26
C ALA A 12 -14.04 -7.55 5.23
N LEU A 13 -12.83 -7.12 5.41
CA LEU A 13 -12.49 -5.73 5.68
C LEU A 13 -11.80 -5.07 4.51
N ILE A 14 -11.81 -3.76 4.54
CA ILE A 14 -11.16 -2.90 3.58
C ILE A 14 -9.73 -3.27 3.47
N GLN A 15 -9.40 -3.72 2.32
CA GLN A 15 -8.08 -4.17 2.03
C GLN A 15 -7.74 -3.87 0.59
N ASN A 16 -6.48 -3.61 0.40
CA ASN A 16 -5.82 -3.44 -0.87
C ASN A 16 -6.21 -2.22 -1.66
N LEU A 17 -5.54 -1.21 -1.31
CA LEU A 17 -5.54 0.05 -1.99
C LEU A 17 -4.16 0.33 -2.54
N SER A 18 -3.59 -0.71 -3.10
CA SER A 18 -2.31 -0.63 -3.78
C SER A 18 -2.51 -0.23 -5.23
N ALA A 19 -2.93 0.99 -5.44
CA ALA A 19 -2.77 1.62 -6.74
C ALA A 19 -1.40 2.27 -6.87
N THR A 20 -0.77 2.48 -5.72
CA THR A 20 0.55 3.08 -5.64
C THR A 20 1.40 2.20 -4.76
N GLU A 21 2.64 2.05 -5.13
CA GLU A 21 3.67 1.29 -4.49
C GLU A 21 3.90 1.69 -3.03
N ASP A 22 3.59 2.92 -2.72
CA ASP A 22 3.95 3.58 -1.48
C ASP A 22 2.85 3.58 -0.42
N VAL A 23 1.64 3.10 -0.74
CA VAL A 23 0.56 3.09 0.23
C VAL A 23 0.65 1.87 1.13
N PRO A 24 0.84 2.04 2.46
CA PRO A 24 0.75 0.95 3.39
C PRO A 24 -0.62 0.29 3.34
N HIS A 25 -0.65 -1.02 3.29
CA HIS A 25 -1.92 -1.75 3.31
C HIS A 25 -2.40 -1.90 4.74
N ALA A 26 -3.48 -1.27 5.06
CA ALA A 26 -4.16 -1.46 6.32
C ALA A 26 -5.58 -1.97 6.07
N PRO A 27 -5.97 -2.98 6.78
CA PRO A 27 -5.28 -3.91 7.66
C PRO A 27 -4.73 -5.13 6.90
N PHE A 28 -3.56 -5.55 7.25
CA PHE A 28 -2.78 -6.51 6.47
C PHE A 28 -3.34 -7.95 6.50
N ALA A 29 -3.82 -8.40 7.64
CA ALA A 29 -4.17 -9.81 7.85
C ALA A 29 -5.44 -10.27 7.12
N GLU A 30 -6.27 -9.38 6.64
CA GLU A 30 -7.56 -9.74 6.04
C GLU A 30 -7.61 -9.60 4.51
N TRP A 31 -6.48 -9.40 3.87
CA TRP A 31 -6.40 -9.20 2.42
C TRP A 31 -6.89 -10.39 1.60
N ALA A 32 -6.73 -11.58 2.13
CA ALA A 32 -7.18 -12.78 1.48
C ALA A 32 -8.71 -13.00 1.55
N ASP A 33 -9.45 -12.23 2.37
CA ASP A 33 -10.88 -12.39 2.49
C ASP A 33 -11.65 -11.70 1.34
N VAL A 34 -12.82 -12.24 1.01
CA VAL A 34 -13.76 -11.59 0.12
C VAL A 34 -15.01 -11.17 0.91
N PRO A 35 -15.63 -10.01 0.60
CA PRO A 35 -16.87 -9.59 1.23
C PRO A 35 -17.98 -10.62 1.03
N ALA A 36 -18.93 -10.66 1.96
CA ALA A 36 -20.11 -11.51 1.81
C ALA A 36 -20.89 -11.17 0.53
N PRO A 37 -21.62 -12.13 -0.07
CA PRO A 37 -22.42 -11.90 -1.27
C PRO A 37 -23.38 -10.71 -1.11
N GLY A 38 -23.34 -9.74 -2.03
CA GLY A 38 -24.14 -8.52 -1.99
C GLY A 38 -23.68 -7.47 -0.98
N GLN A 39 -22.59 -7.70 -0.28
CA GLN A 39 -21.98 -6.72 0.63
C GLN A 39 -21.08 -5.76 -0.13
N LEU A 40 -21.31 -4.47 0.07
CA LEU A 40 -20.41 -3.39 -0.36
C LEU A 40 -19.68 -2.84 0.87
N ILE A 41 -18.37 -2.80 0.82
CA ILE A 41 -17.54 -2.12 1.82
C ILE A 41 -17.03 -0.83 1.19
N ILE A 42 -17.22 0.28 1.90
CA ILE A 42 -16.71 1.58 1.51
C ILE A 42 -15.72 2.03 2.58
N GLY A 43 -14.53 2.38 2.17
CA GLY A 43 -13.49 2.92 3.02
C GLY A 43 -13.00 4.27 2.59
N PHE A 44 -12.55 5.03 3.57
CA PHE A 44 -11.74 6.22 3.37
C PHE A 44 -10.47 6.07 4.20
N LEU A 45 -9.33 6.28 3.55
CA LEU A 45 -8.02 6.26 4.20
C LEU A 45 -7.29 7.56 3.89
N TYR A 46 -6.50 7.97 4.86
CA TYR A 46 -5.57 9.09 4.73
C TYR A 46 -4.24 8.68 5.31
N ASP A 47 -3.19 9.00 4.62
CA ASP A 47 -1.83 8.85 5.11
C ASP A 47 -0.95 10.05 4.76
N GLU A 48 0.06 10.21 5.57
CA GLU A 48 1.14 11.16 5.41
C GLU A 48 2.46 10.40 5.47
N SER A 49 3.38 10.71 4.58
CA SER A 49 4.72 10.18 4.62
C SER A 49 5.76 11.26 4.49
N GLU A 50 6.89 11.06 5.17
CA GLU A 50 8.04 11.94 5.13
C GLU A 50 9.31 11.13 4.81
N ALA A 51 10.19 11.70 3.98
CA ALA A 51 11.51 11.16 3.71
C ALA A 51 12.58 12.23 3.83
N TYR A 52 13.58 11.99 4.67
CA TYR A 52 14.74 12.87 4.86
C TYR A 52 16.03 12.29 4.33
N HIS A 53 15.98 11.05 3.87
CA HIS A 53 17.13 10.32 3.36
C HIS A 53 16.76 9.58 2.08
N ILE A 54 17.78 9.33 1.27
CA ILE A 54 17.71 8.51 0.07
C ILE A 54 18.76 7.42 0.12
N TRP A 55 18.43 6.30 -0.51
CA TRP A 55 19.35 5.23 -0.83
C TRP A 55 19.73 5.36 -2.30
N ALA A 56 20.97 5.78 -2.60
CA ALA A 56 21.44 5.80 -3.98
C ALA A 56 21.92 4.41 -4.44
N ASN A 57 22.36 4.33 -5.69
CA ASN A 57 22.87 3.09 -6.24
C ASN A 57 23.98 2.48 -5.37
N GLY A 58 23.89 1.16 -5.13
CA GLY A 58 24.79 0.45 -4.23
C GLY A 58 24.42 0.52 -2.75
N GLY A 59 23.20 0.99 -2.42
CA GLY A 59 22.69 1.04 -1.05
C GLY A 59 23.37 2.09 -0.16
N GLN A 60 24.03 3.09 -0.75
CA GLN A 60 24.60 4.21 -0.01
C GLN A 60 23.50 5.17 0.42
N ARG A 61 23.41 5.42 1.73
CA ARG A 61 22.43 6.32 2.32
C ARG A 61 22.97 7.74 2.40
N TYR A 62 22.18 8.69 1.89
CA TYR A 62 22.50 10.10 1.94
C TYR A 62 21.35 10.87 2.60
N ASN A 63 21.70 11.93 3.34
CA ASN A 63 20.73 12.94 3.73
C ASN A 63 20.28 13.71 2.48
N ILE A 64 19.02 14.07 2.42
CA ILE A 64 18.51 15.01 1.40
C ILE A 64 18.93 16.45 1.75
N ASP A 65 19.85 16.62 2.68
CA ASP A 65 20.35 17.88 3.19
C ASP A 65 21.31 18.56 2.22
N SER A 66 21.38 19.90 2.32
CA SER A 66 22.43 20.65 1.64
C SER A 66 23.82 20.34 2.20
N PRO A 67 24.82 20.11 1.34
CA PRO A 67 26.22 19.88 1.78
C PRO A 67 26.84 21.04 2.56
N SER A 68 26.29 22.24 2.45
CA SER A 68 26.80 23.43 3.11
C SER A 68 26.40 23.56 4.60
N GLY A 69 25.68 22.57 5.13
CA GLY A 69 25.34 22.49 6.57
C GLY A 69 24.34 23.53 7.03
N GLY A 70 23.18 23.13 7.44
CA GLY A 70 22.18 24.00 8.07
C GLY A 70 20.79 23.93 7.45
N GLU A 71 20.62 23.23 6.35
CA GLU A 71 19.33 23.13 5.67
C GLU A 71 18.94 21.67 5.47
N HIS A 72 17.80 21.31 6.02
CA HIS A 72 17.22 19.98 5.88
C HIS A 72 16.12 20.02 4.83
N TYR A 73 16.20 19.13 3.86
CA TYR A 73 15.14 18.90 2.92
C TYR A 73 14.39 17.65 3.32
N GLY A 74 13.10 17.66 3.07
CA GLY A 74 12.25 16.50 3.17
C GLY A 74 11.36 16.39 1.95
N ILE A 75 10.90 15.20 1.68
CA ILE A 75 9.84 14.92 0.72
C ILE A 75 8.62 14.54 1.53
N ASP A 76 7.57 15.34 1.40
CA ASP A 76 6.29 15.08 2.06
C ASP A 76 5.30 14.55 1.02
N ILE A 77 4.61 13.49 1.37
CA ILE A 77 3.51 12.96 0.57
C ILE A 77 2.28 12.88 1.47
N ASN A 78 1.19 13.48 1.01
CA ASN A 78 -0.11 13.42 1.65
C ASN A 78 -1.09 12.76 0.68
N GLN A 79 -1.79 11.71 1.12
CA GLN A 79 -2.69 10.96 0.28
C GLN A 79 -4.02 10.72 0.99
N GLY A 80 -5.11 10.87 0.25
CA GLY A 80 -6.43 10.54 0.73
C GLY A 80 -7.21 9.79 -0.35
N TYR A 81 -7.79 8.64 -0.02
CA TYR A 81 -8.44 7.82 -1.03
C TYR A 81 -9.64 7.03 -0.51
N PHE A 82 -10.56 6.78 -1.42
CA PHE A 82 -11.71 5.91 -1.23
C PHE A 82 -11.42 4.52 -1.78
N ALA A 83 -11.88 3.53 -1.04
CA ALA A 83 -11.81 2.14 -1.39
C ALA A 83 -13.20 1.52 -1.42
N PHE A 84 -13.43 0.71 -2.41
CA PHE A 84 -14.67 0.01 -2.59
C PHE A 84 -14.40 -1.48 -2.80
N GLN A 85 -15.14 -2.32 -2.09
CA GLN A 85 -15.11 -3.76 -2.31
C GLN A 85 -16.54 -4.28 -2.36
N TYR A 86 -16.82 -5.12 -3.32
CA TYR A 86 -18.14 -5.70 -3.50
C TYR A 86 -18.07 -7.22 -3.62
N GLY A 87 -18.74 -7.92 -2.72
CA GLY A 87 -18.90 -9.36 -2.76
C GLY A 87 -19.93 -9.77 -3.81
N ILE A 88 -19.48 -10.40 -4.89
CA ILE A 88 -20.35 -10.89 -5.98
C ILE A 88 -21.05 -12.19 -5.55
N ASN A 89 -20.28 -13.11 -5.01
CA ASN A 89 -20.75 -14.37 -4.42
C ASN A 89 -19.79 -14.84 -3.33
N GLN A 90 -19.86 -16.08 -2.89
CA GLN A 90 -19.04 -16.62 -1.79
C GLN A 90 -17.53 -16.66 -2.10
N SER A 91 -17.16 -16.69 -3.40
CA SER A 91 -15.75 -16.82 -3.81
C SER A 91 -15.27 -15.65 -4.67
N TRP A 92 -16.15 -14.81 -5.19
CA TRP A 92 -15.83 -13.72 -6.09
C TRP A 92 -16.14 -12.35 -5.47
N ALA A 93 -15.20 -11.44 -5.61
CA ALA A 93 -15.39 -10.03 -5.28
C ALA A 93 -14.77 -9.13 -6.34
N ALA A 94 -15.19 -7.89 -6.37
CA ALA A 94 -14.57 -6.82 -7.14
C ALA A 94 -14.07 -5.74 -6.17
N ASP A 95 -12.97 -5.08 -6.53
CA ASP A 95 -12.41 -3.95 -5.79
C ASP A 95 -12.09 -2.76 -6.71
N PHE A 96 -12.17 -1.58 -6.14
CA PHE A 96 -11.83 -0.33 -6.82
C PHE A 96 -11.33 0.69 -5.80
N ASN A 97 -10.30 1.47 -6.18
CA ASN A 97 -9.85 2.60 -5.39
C ASN A 97 -9.59 3.85 -6.23
N VAL A 98 -9.79 4.99 -5.63
CA VAL A 98 -9.55 6.30 -6.22
C VAL A 98 -9.19 7.30 -5.12
N GLY A 99 -8.21 8.14 -5.38
CA GLY A 99 -7.75 9.12 -4.40
C GLY A 99 -7.05 10.30 -5.01
N ALA A 100 -6.62 11.19 -4.13
CA ALA A 100 -5.83 12.36 -4.47
C ALA A 100 -4.57 12.40 -3.62
N THR A 101 -3.53 12.98 -4.17
CA THR A 101 -2.23 13.10 -3.52
C THR A 101 -1.63 14.46 -3.72
N THR A 102 -0.83 14.89 -2.77
CA THR A 102 0.09 16.01 -2.88
C THR A 102 1.45 15.57 -2.43
N THR A 103 2.44 15.70 -3.30
CA THR A 103 3.85 15.45 -2.98
C THR A 103 4.60 16.77 -3.10
N GLY A 104 5.41 17.09 -2.12
CA GLY A 104 6.16 18.34 -2.09
C GLY A 104 7.54 18.19 -1.51
N TRP A 105 8.36 19.17 -1.80
CA TRP A 105 9.62 19.37 -1.10
C TRP A 105 9.37 20.29 0.08
N ARG A 106 9.68 19.83 1.29
CA ARG A 106 9.68 20.65 2.49
C ARG A 106 11.05 21.32 2.60
N GLU A 107 11.09 22.64 2.46
CA GLU A 107 12.30 23.43 2.69
C GLU A 107 12.34 23.85 4.16
N PHE A 108 13.42 23.53 4.83
CA PHE A 108 13.77 24.12 6.12
C PHE A 108 14.98 25.04 5.93
N ASN A 109 14.77 26.37 5.88
CA ASN A 109 15.80 27.42 5.76
C ASN A 109 16.75 27.27 4.55
N TYR A 110 16.35 27.83 3.43
CA TYR A 110 17.17 27.88 2.23
C TYR A 110 17.98 29.19 2.16
N GLN A 111 19.26 29.16 2.47
CA GLN A 111 20.17 30.30 2.21
C GLN A 111 21.15 29.94 1.11
N GLY A 112 20.88 30.42 -0.10
CA GLY A 112 21.87 30.44 -1.18
C GLY A 112 21.84 29.36 -2.23
N HIS A 113 20.88 28.43 -2.20
CA HIS A 113 20.71 27.40 -3.24
C HIS A 113 19.47 27.67 -4.10
N THR A 114 19.53 27.30 -5.37
CA THR A 114 18.40 27.35 -6.28
C THR A 114 17.39 26.27 -5.85
N ALA A 115 16.28 26.71 -5.29
CA ALA A 115 15.13 25.82 -5.02
C ALA A 115 14.75 25.05 -6.29
N PRO A 116 14.33 23.78 -6.19
CA PRO A 116 13.82 23.07 -7.35
C PRO A 116 12.70 23.89 -7.98
N THR A 117 12.71 24.01 -9.31
CA THR A 117 11.77 24.82 -10.10
C THR A 117 10.32 24.40 -9.85
N ILE A 118 10.10 23.17 -9.33
CA ILE A 118 8.81 22.61 -9.00
C ILE A 118 8.88 22.07 -7.58
N ARG A 119 8.16 22.75 -6.70
CA ARG A 119 8.14 22.47 -5.27
C ARG A 119 7.12 21.43 -4.86
N SER A 120 6.09 21.22 -5.65
CA SER A 120 5.04 20.23 -5.38
C SER A 120 4.34 19.75 -6.63
N THR A 121 3.73 18.58 -6.53
CA THR A 121 2.76 18.06 -7.49
C THR A 121 1.51 17.61 -6.74
N THR A 122 0.35 17.95 -7.29
CA THR A 122 -0.96 17.54 -6.77
C THR A 122 -1.75 16.95 -7.91
N GLY A 123 -2.51 15.89 -7.63
CA GLY A 123 -3.34 15.26 -8.65
C GLY A 123 -4.12 14.07 -8.12
N LEU A 124 -4.84 13.42 -9.02
CA LEU A 124 -5.42 12.11 -8.73
C LEU A 124 -4.28 11.09 -8.62
N MET A 125 -4.39 10.19 -7.67
CA MET A 125 -3.55 9.01 -7.56
C MET A 125 -3.80 8.06 -8.73
N ASP A 126 -2.90 7.11 -8.94
CA ASP A 126 -3.18 5.99 -9.83
C ASP A 126 -4.41 5.23 -9.30
N CYS A 127 -5.39 4.99 -10.17
CA CYS A 127 -6.62 4.26 -9.83
C CYS A 127 -6.41 2.78 -10.05
N ALA A 128 -6.67 1.94 -9.06
CA ALA A 128 -6.66 0.49 -9.26
C ALA A 128 -8.06 -0.10 -9.15
N PHE A 129 -8.28 -1.15 -9.94
CA PHE A 129 -9.48 -1.97 -9.87
C PHE A 129 -9.10 -3.42 -10.09
N GLY A 130 -9.88 -4.33 -9.54
CA GLY A 130 -9.57 -5.75 -9.63
C GLY A 130 -10.76 -6.64 -9.40
N VAL A 131 -10.54 -7.91 -9.74
CA VAL A 131 -11.47 -9.01 -9.44
C VAL A 131 -10.69 -10.03 -8.63
N ARG A 132 -11.29 -10.52 -7.56
CA ARG A 132 -10.74 -11.51 -6.65
C ARG A 132 -11.48 -12.81 -6.76
N TYR A 133 -10.73 -13.89 -6.72
CA TYR A 133 -11.25 -15.25 -6.59
C TYR A 133 -10.63 -15.93 -5.38
N GLN A 134 -11.44 -16.23 -4.38
CA GLN A 134 -11.02 -16.98 -3.21
C GLN A 134 -10.97 -18.47 -3.56
N ILE A 135 -9.76 -19.01 -3.62
CA ILE A 135 -9.46 -20.39 -3.99
C ILE A 135 -9.78 -21.32 -2.81
N PHE A 136 -9.32 -20.94 -1.64
CA PHE A 136 -9.57 -21.64 -0.37
C PHE A 136 -10.02 -20.66 0.70
N ASN A 137 -10.88 -21.12 1.60
CA ASN A 137 -11.32 -20.36 2.76
C ASN A 137 -11.21 -21.24 4.02
N GLU A 138 -10.28 -20.90 4.91
CA GLU A 138 -10.04 -21.68 6.14
C GLU A 138 -11.25 -21.80 7.07
N ALA A 139 -12.22 -20.89 6.97
CA ALA A 139 -13.44 -20.94 7.77
C ALA A 139 -14.48 -21.95 7.26
N THR A 140 -14.47 -22.26 5.97
CA THR A 140 -15.43 -23.16 5.31
C THR A 140 -14.80 -24.49 4.89
N ASP A 141 -13.51 -24.51 4.58
CA ASP A 141 -12.78 -25.70 4.12
C ASP A 141 -12.24 -26.47 5.33
N THR A 142 -13.16 -27.10 6.07
CA THR A 142 -12.86 -27.81 7.31
C THR A 142 -12.08 -29.11 7.17
N ASN A 143 -11.80 -29.57 5.94
CA ASN A 143 -11.14 -30.85 5.65
C ASN A 143 -9.67 -30.91 6.10
N SER A 144 -9.03 -29.77 6.36
CA SER A 144 -7.66 -29.74 6.85
C SER A 144 -7.40 -28.47 7.69
N ALA A 145 -6.90 -28.67 8.88
CA ALA A 145 -6.46 -27.56 9.76
C ALA A 145 -5.30 -26.74 9.17
N TRP A 146 -4.67 -27.22 8.10
CA TRP A 146 -3.51 -26.59 7.48
C TRP A 146 -3.87 -25.73 6.25
N ILE A 147 -5.09 -25.85 5.71
CA ILE A 147 -5.51 -25.06 4.55
C ILE A 147 -5.62 -23.57 4.96
N PRO A 148 -4.86 -22.66 4.35
CA PRO A 148 -5.01 -21.22 4.58
C PRO A 148 -6.20 -20.68 3.77
N THR A 149 -6.66 -19.50 4.09
CA THR A 149 -7.41 -18.69 3.13
C THR A 149 -6.44 -18.25 2.04
N LEU A 150 -6.75 -18.54 0.79
CA LEU A 150 -5.95 -18.20 -0.39
C LEU A 150 -6.82 -17.54 -1.43
N THR A 151 -6.43 -16.37 -1.88
CA THR A 151 -7.15 -15.58 -2.88
C THR A 151 -6.22 -15.16 -3.99
N PHE A 152 -6.67 -15.29 -5.22
CA PHE A 152 -6.04 -14.70 -6.40
C PHE A 152 -6.77 -13.42 -6.78
N ARG A 153 -6.02 -12.36 -7.06
CA ARG A 153 -6.53 -11.08 -7.58
C ARG A 153 -5.94 -10.81 -8.96
N ALA A 154 -6.80 -10.51 -9.92
CA ALA A 154 -6.43 -9.94 -11.20
C ALA A 154 -6.78 -8.47 -11.18
N GLY A 155 -5.77 -7.61 -11.10
CA GLY A 155 -5.92 -6.17 -11.01
C GLY A 155 -5.43 -5.45 -12.25
N ALA A 156 -5.85 -4.19 -12.39
CA ALA A 156 -5.32 -3.24 -13.35
C ALA A 156 -5.26 -1.84 -12.73
N VAL A 157 -4.29 -1.06 -13.20
CA VAL A 157 -4.04 0.31 -12.75
C VAL A 157 -4.20 1.27 -13.91
N LEU A 158 -4.89 2.37 -13.67
CA LEU A 158 -4.98 3.51 -14.56
C LEU A 158 -4.14 4.65 -14.01
N PRO A 159 -3.34 5.33 -14.86
CA PRO A 159 -2.45 6.40 -14.41
C PRO A 159 -3.22 7.59 -13.85
N GLY A 160 -2.71 8.15 -12.76
CA GLY A 160 -3.19 9.36 -12.12
C GLY A 160 -2.87 10.62 -12.92
N THR A 161 -3.07 11.78 -12.30
CA THR A 161 -2.86 13.09 -12.94
C THR A 161 -1.71 13.90 -12.35
N TYR A 162 -1.05 13.40 -11.29
CA TYR A 162 0.16 14.00 -10.73
C TYR A 162 1.34 13.96 -11.72
N ARG A 163 2.41 14.70 -11.45
CA ARG A 163 3.56 14.77 -12.36
C ARG A 163 4.42 13.50 -12.24
N GLN A 164 4.53 12.72 -13.32
CA GLN A 164 5.22 11.43 -13.39
C GLN A 164 6.68 11.47 -12.92
N ASN A 165 7.45 12.45 -13.43
CA ASN A 165 8.88 12.56 -13.13
C ASN A 165 9.17 13.50 -11.96
N PHE A 166 8.20 13.71 -11.06
CA PHE A 166 8.49 14.37 -9.80
C PHE A 166 9.28 13.39 -8.92
N PRO A 167 10.40 13.82 -8.31
CA PRO A 167 11.18 12.93 -7.47
C PRO A 167 10.34 12.29 -6.38
N PHE A 168 10.36 10.95 -6.32
CA PHE A 168 9.58 10.17 -5.38
C PHE A 168 8.07 10.49 -5.38
N ALA A 169 7.52 10.68 -6.57
CA ALA A 169 6.08 10.81 -6.76
C ALA A 169 5.32 9.64 -6.11
N PRO A 170 4.05 9.83 -5.74
CA PRO A 170 3.29 8.81 -5.00
C PRO A 170 2.91 7.57 -5.83
N GLY A 171 3.51 7.40 -6.97
CA GLY A 171 3.31 6.27 -7.86
C GLY A 171 4.03 6.49 -9.18
N MET A 172 3.88 5.55 -10.10
CA MET A 172 4.59 5.57 -11.39
C MET A 172 3.84 6.30 -12.49
N ARG A 173 2.59 6.69 -12.27
CA ARG A 173 1.69 7.24 -13.28
C ARG A 173 1.70 6.39 -14.56
N ALA A 174 1.62 5.09 -14.37
CA ALA A 174 1.70 4.09 -15.44
C ALA A 174 0.44 3.22 -15.45
N ALA A 175 -0.02 2.86 -16.65
CA ALA A 175 -1.01 1.79 -16.75
C ALA A 175 -0.32 0.44 -16.48
N ALA A 176 -0.93 -0.39 -15.64
CA ALA A 176 -0.37 -1.67 -15.27
C ALA A 176 -1.43 -2.78 -15.18
N ILE A 177 -0.96 -4.02 -15.20
CA ILE A 177 -1.72 -5.23 -14.87
C ILE A 177 -1.07 -5.85 -13.63
N GLU A 178 -1.89 -6.28 -12.67
CA GLU A 178 -1.46 -6.75 -11.36
C GLU A 178 -2.06 -8.11 -11.01
N PRO A 179 -1.46 -9.23 -11.42
CA PRO A 179 -1.73 -10.51 -10.79
C PRO A 179 -1.16 -10.55 -9.37
N GLU A 180 -1.96 -11.01 -8.41
CA GLU A 180 -1.62 -11.04 -7.00
C GLU A 180 -2.16 -12.30 -6.32
N PHE A 181 -1.36 -12.90 -5.46
CA PHE A 181 -1.78 -13.97 -4.54
C PHE A 181 -1.73 -13.47 -3.11
N LEU A 182 -2.81 -13.69 -2.40
CA LEU A 182 -3.04 -13.25 -1.04
C LEU A 182 -3.32 -14.48 -0.18
N ALA A 183 -2.64 -14.62 0.93
CA ALA A 183 -2.81 -15.74 1.84
C ALA A 183 -2.90 -15.27 3.29
N LYS A 184 -3.73 -15.96 4.08
CA LYS A 184 -3.74 -15.83 5.53
C LYS A 184 -4.02 -17.15 6.21
N LYS A 185 -3.55 -17.30 7.45
CA LYS A 185 -3.79 -18.47 8.29
C LYS A 185 -3.95 -18.08 9.75
N HIS A 186 -5.02 -18.54 10.37
CA HIS A 186 -5.19 -18.49 11.81
C HIS A 186 -4.73 -19.79 12.46
N PHE A 187 -3.95 -19.69 13.52
CA PHE A 187 -3.34 -20.84 14.18
C PHE A 187 -4.14 -21.37 15.39
N GLY A 188 -5.33 -20.87 15.61
CA GLY A 188 -6.17 -21.30 16.73
C GLY A 188 -5.72 -20.82 18.12
N TRP A 189 -4.61 -20.08 18.22
CA TRP A 189 -4.08 -19.55 19.46
C TRP A 189 -4.67 -18.16 19.70
N GLN A 190 -5.78 -18.10 20.42
CA GLN A 190 -6.35 -16.83 20.89
C GLN A 190 -6.39 -15.71 19.85
N GLY A 191 -6.63 -16.05 18.58
CA GLY A 191 -6.69 -15.09 17.49
C GLY A 191 -5.35 -14.75 16.81
N PHE A 192 -4.29 -15.52 17.07
CA PHE A 192 -3.01 -15.37 16.38
C PHE A 192 -3.08 -15.90 14.94
N GLY A 193 -2.49 -15.19 14.01
CA GLY A 193 -2.44 -15.57 12.59
C GLY A 193 -1.20 -15.07 11.89
N SER A 194 -1.03 -15.52 10.64
CA SER A 194 -0.05 -15.00 9.70
C SER A 194 -0.72 -14.64 8.38
N TYR A 195 -0.10 -13.74 7.65
CA TYR A 195 -0.54 -13.33 6.32
C TYR A 195 0.66 -13.16 5.39
N GLY A 196 0.39 -13.12 4.10
CA GLY A 196 1.37 -12.78 3.10
C GLY A 196 0.73 -12.51 1.75
N ASP A 197 1.41 -11.72 0.93
CA ASP A 197 1.05 -11.48 -0.45
C ASP A 197 2.26 -11.50 -1.37
N VAL A 198 1.99 -11.77 -2.63
CA VAL A 198 2.94 -11.65 -3.73
C VAL A 198 2.21 -11.02 -4.90
N LEU A 199 2.62 -9.83 -5.28
CA LEU A 199 2.08 -9.06 -6.38
C LEU A 199 3.17 -8.88 -7.45
N TYR A 200 2.81 -9.10 -8.71
CA TYR A 200 3.61 -8.70 -9.86
C TYR A 200 2.90 -7.57 -10.59
N ARG A 201 3.56 -6.42 -10.74
CA ARG A 201 3.04 -5.29 -11.50
C ARG A 201 3.71 -5.23 -12.85
N TRP A 202 2.94 -5.51 -13.89
CA TRP A 202 3.38 -5.39 -15.27
C TRP A 202 3.01 -4.02 -15.81
N ASN A 203 3.98 -3.12 -15.86
CA ASN A 203 3.80 -1.77 -16.36
C ASN A 203 3.79 -1.73 -17.90
N ARG A 204 2.89 -0.96 -18.46
CA ARG A 204 2.65 -0.86 -19.91
C ARG A 204 3.24 0.39 -20.56
N THR A 205 3.96 1.20 -19.78
CA THR A 205 4.57 2.47 -20.19
C THR A 205 6.07 2.46 -19.93
N THR A 206 6.67 3.64 -19.76
CA THR A 206 8.11 3.80 -19.46
C THR A 206 8.51 3.28 -18.08
N ALA A 207 7.57 3.14 -17.14
CA ALA A 207 7.88 2.58 -15.83
C ALA A 207 8.21 1.09 -15.94
N ASN A 208 9.14 0.64 -15.11
CA ASN A 208 9.59 -0.75 -15.10
C ASN A 208 8.64 -1.65 -14.29
N ASP A 209 8.67 -2.94 -14.59
CA ASP A 209 7.91 -3.94 -13.86
C ASP A 209 8.39 -4.08 -12.42
N GLN A 210 7.48 -4.50 -11.53
CA GLN A 210 7.77 -4.62 -10.11
C GLN A 210 7.28 -5.95 -9.55
N VAL A 211 8.04 -6.46 -8.58
CA VAL A 211 7.63 -7.52 -7.67
C VAL A 211 7.50 -6.92 -6.29
N ILE A 212 6.35 -7.15 -5.65
CA ILE A 212 6.07 -6.69 -4.30
C ILE A 212 5.65 -7.91 -3.50
N THR A 213 6.25 -8.07 -2.33
CA THR A 213 5.92 -9.18 -1.42
C THR A 213 5.75 -8.64 -0.01
N ALA A 214 4.78 -9.17 0.72
CA ALA A 214 4.66 -8.90 2.15
C ALA A 214 4.43 -10.19 2.92
N VAL A 215 4.88 -10.21 4.17
CA VAL A 215 4.64 -11.30 5.12
C VAL A 215 4.57 -10.72 6.52
N GLY A 216 3.64 -11.22 7.32
CA GLY A 216 3.48 -10.72 8.68
C GLY A 216 2.62 -11.62 9.56
N PHE A 217 2.39 -11.11 10.75
CA PHE A 217 1.58 -11.75 11.78
C PHE A 217 0.49 -10.81 12.25
N SER A 218 -0.62 -11.39 12.69
CA SER A 218 -1.72 -10.66 13.29
C SER A 218 -2.15 -11.29 14.60
N GLN A 219 -2.71 -10.45 15.47
CA GLN A 219 -3.29 -10.87 16.73
C GLN A 219 -4.66 -10.23 16.92
N GLN A 220 -5.70 -11.05 16.99
CA GLN A 220 -7.06 -10.57 17.25
C GLN A 220 -7.43 -10.73 18.72
N ILE A 221 -7.94 -9.65 19.34
CA ILE A 221 -8.39 -9.62 20.72
C ILE A 221 -9.69 -8.81 20.81
N LYS A 222 -10.84 -9.44 20.95
CA LYS A 222 -12.15 -8.77 21.21
C LYS A 222 -12.52 -7.69 20.20
N GLY A 223 -12.28 -7.71 19.01
CA GLY A 223 -12.59 -6.65 18.02
C GLY A 223 -11.43 -5.70 17.76
N TRP A 224 -10.32 -5.85 18.48
CA TRP A 224 -9.03 -5.30 18.14
C TRP A 224 -8.25 -6.30 17.30
N GLU A 225 -7.50 -5.80 16.35
CA GLU A 225 -6.53 -6.56 15.57
C GLU A 225 -5.23 -5.77 15.53
N LEU A 226 -4.14 -6.43 15.86
CA LEU A 226 -2.78 -5.89 15.82
C LEU A 226 -2.02 -6.63 14.74
N ASP A 227 -1.35 -5.90 13.86
CA ASP A 227 -0.60 -6.45 12.74
C ASP A 227 0.85 -5.96 12.80
N ALA A 228 1.77 -6.82 12.41
CA ALA A 228 3.17 -6.46 12.17
C ALA A 228 3.72 -7.30 11.03
N GLY A 229 4.45 -6.67 10.11
CA GLY A 229 4.93 -7.34 8.92
C GLY A 229 6.18 -6.71 8.32
N TYR A 230 6.71 -7.43 7.35
CA TYR A 230 7.80 -7.04 6.47
C TYR A 230 7.28 -6.96 5.05
N ARG A 231 7.73 -5.95 4.31
CA ARG A 231 7.42 -5.76 2.90
C ARG A 231 8.69 -5.52 2.12
N HIS A 232 8.81 -6.20 0.99
CA HIS A 232 9.87 -6.05 0.02
C HIS A 232 9.30 -5.60 -1.32
N LEU A 233 9.95 -4.61 -1.92
CA LEU A 233 9.67 -4.14 -3.25
C LEU A 233 10.94 -4.21 -4.08
N GLN A 234 10.81 -4.73 -5.30
CA GLN A 234 11.89 -4.77 -6.26
C GLN A 234 11.37 -4.41 -7.65
N THR A 235 11.96 -3.36 -8.24
CA THR A 235 11.75 -3.02 -9.65
C THR A 235 12.68 -3.84 -10.54
N ILE A 236 12.14 -4.39 -11.63
CA ILE A 236 12.87 -5.21 -12.58
C ILE A 236 13.42 -4.33 -13.71
N GLY A 237 14.73 -4.11 -13.70
CA GLY A 237 15.39 -3.18 -14.62
C GLY A 237 15.33 -1.73 -14.16
N GLY A 238 15.64 -0.80 -15.05
CA GLY A 238 15.54 0.62 -14.80
C GLY A 238 16.88 1.35 -14.66
N VAL A 239 16.78 2.62 -14.30
CA VAL A 239 17.90 3.56 -14.13
C VAL A 239 18.28 3.68 -12.66
N ASP A 240 19.53 4.10 -12.42
CA ASP A 240 20.01 4.30 -11.07
C ASP A 240 19.84 5.74 -10.61
N LEU A 241 19.61 5.92 -9.33
CA LEU A 241 19.62 7.19 -8.65
C LEU A 241 21.06 7.65 -8.44
N VAL A 242 21.35 8.88 -8.82
CA VAL A 242 22.64 9.53 -8.62
C VAL A 242 22.47 10.70 -7.68
N TYR A 243 23.20 10.69 -6.60
CA TYR A 243 23.28 11.81 -5.67
C TYR A 243 24.66 12.45 -5.73
N ASN A 244 24.69 13.77 -5.96
CA ASN A 244 25.93 14.53 -5.92
C ASN A 244 26.10 15.20 -4.54
N PRO A 245 27.00 14.70 -3.68
CA PRO A 245 27.16 15.23 -2.33
C PRO A 245 27.72 16.67 -2.28
N THR A 246 28.32 17.16 -3.38
CA THR A 246 28.86 18.51 -3.45
C THR A 246 27.77 19.54 -3.75
N THR A 247 26.79 19.19 -4.57
CA THR A 247 25.73 20.11 -5.01
C THR A 247 24.37 19.81 -4.38
N GLY A 248 24.21 18.67 -3.69
CA GLY A 248 22.92 18.19 -3.19
C GLY A 248 21.94 17.77 -4.30
N GLN A 249 22.40 17.69 -5.54
CA GLN A 249 21.52 17.34 -6.67
C GLN A 249 21.21 15.85 -6.70
N ILE A 250 19.94 15.55 -6.91
CA ILE A 250 19.42 14.21 -7.18
C ILE A 250 19.09 14.14 -8.67
N SER A 251 19.58 13.12 -9.35
CA SER A 251 19.33 12.86 -10.77
C SER A 251 19.28 11.36 -11.03
N THR A 252 19.06 10.96 -12.27
CA THR A 252 19.08 9.55 -12.68
C THR A 252 20.14 9.30 -13.77
N THR A 253 20.58 8.04 -13.90
CA THR A 253 21.52 7.62 -14.95
C THR A 253 20.88 7.48 -16.33
N GLY A 254 19.56 7.71 -16.44
CA GLY A 254 18.82 7.66 -17.71
C GLY A 254 19.24 8.75 -18.70
N SER A 255 18.75 8.67 -19.93
CA SER A 255 18.93 9.69 -20.96
C SER A 255 18.29 11.04 -20.58
N ASP A 256 17.21 11.00 -19.80
CA ASP A 256 16.65 12.14 -19.07
C ASP A 256 17.09 12.04 -17.60
N PRO A 257 17.84 13.01 -17.06
CA PRO A 257 18.26 13.00 -15.65
C PRO A 257 17.09 13.10 -14.66
N ASN A 258 15.86 13.28 -15.12
CA ASN A 258 14.64 13.32 -14.32
C ASN A 258 13.76 12.08 -14.50
N SER A 259 14.29 10.96 -14.99
CA SER A 259 13.52 9.70 -15.20
C SER A 259 13.21 8.96 -13.88
N PHE A 260 12.64 9.65 -12.89
CA PHE A 260 12.36 9.06 -11.57
C PHE A 260 11.31 7.94 -11.60
N ALA A 261 10.40 7.93 -12.57
CA ALA A 261 9.46 6.83 -12.76
C ALA A 261 10.12 5.54 -13.28
N GLU A 262 11.36 5.62 -13.73
CA GLU A 262 12.11 4.48 -14.29
C GLU A 262 13.20 3.95 -13.33
N LEU A 263 13.17 4.36 -12.06
CA LEU A 263 14.18 3.93 -11.08
C LEU A 263 14.14 2.41 -10.90
N ARG A 264 15.34 1.82 -10.82
CA ARG A 264 15.53 0.43 -10.39
C ARG A 264 15.47 0.37 -8.86
N GLU A 265 14.28 0.58 -8.34
CA GLU A 265 14.05 0.67 -6.91
C GLU A 265 14.08 -0.70 -6.23
N ILE A 266 14.71 -0.76 -5.07
CA ILE A 266 14.58 -1.84 -4.10
C ILE A 266 14.34 -1.18 -2.76
N ASN A 267 13.31 -1.61 -2.03
CA ASN A 267 13.12 -1.18 -0.66
C ASN A 267 12.62 -2.32 0.23
N ASP A 268 13.11 -2.31 1.46
CA ASP A 268 12.69 -3.20 2.54
C ASP A 268 12.06 -2.35 3.63
N SER A 269 10.85 -2.67 4.00
CA SER A 269 10.10 -1.94 5.01
C SER A 269 9.50 -2.86 6.06
N ILE A 270 9.32 -2.30 7.25
CA ILE A 270 8.49 -2.89 8.31
C ILE A 270 7.21 -2.09 8.43
N GLU A 271 6.13 -2.81 8.67
CA GLU A 271 4.78 -2.25 8.79
C GLU A 271 4.19 -2.71 10.12
N ALA A 272 3.38 -1.84 10.73
CA ALA A 272 2.60 -2.18 11.90
C ALA A 272 1.26 -1.46 11.83
N GLY A 273 0.22 -2.12 12.30
CA GLY A 273 -1.13 -1.58 12.31
C GLY A 273 -1.92 -2.02 13.53
N PHE A 274 -2.95 -1.28 13.82
CA PHE A 274 -4.00 -1.74 14.72
C PHE A 274 -5.37 -1.32 14.16
N ASN A 275 -6.32 -2.18 14.34
CA ASN A 275 -7.67 -2.01 13.86
C ASN A 275 -8.65 -2.25 14.99
N TYR A 276 -9.76 -1.52 14.98
CA TYR A 276 -10.87 -1.73 15.89
C TYR A 276 -12.17 -1.84 15.11
N THR A 277 -12.85 -2.96 15.28
CA THR A 277 -14.17 -3.20 14.67
C THR A 277 -15.28 -3.09 15.69
N THR A 278 -16.24 -2.20 15.43
CA THR A 278 -17.37 -2.00 16.32
C THR A 278 -18.32 -3.22 16.29
N PRO A 279 -18.78 -3.74 17.47
CA PRO A 279 -19.55 -4.98 17.51
C PRO A 279 -20.95 -4.89 16.90
N LYS A 280 -21.56 -3.70 16.82
CA LYS A 280 -22.95 -3.55 16.33
C LYS A 280 -23.04 -3.19 14.85
N ARG A 281 -22.20 -2.30 14.38
CA ARG A 281 -22.26 -1.76 13.01
C ARG A 281 -21.14 -2.29 12.13
N HIS A 282 -20.21 -3.04 12.71
CA HIS A 282 -19.03 -3.55 12.02
C HIS A 282 -18.23 -2.46 11.30
N ILE A 283 -18.26 -1.23 11.84
CA ILE A 283 -17.41 -0.15 11.35
C ILE A 283 -16.00 -0.44 11.84
N LYS A 284 -15.05 -0.43 10.94
CA LYS A 284 -13.63 -0.60 11.24
C LYS A 284 -12.93 0.73 11.23
N TYR A 285 -12.16 0.98 12.27
CA TYR A 285 -11.19 2.06 12.38
C TYR A 285 -9.81 1.47 12.29
N SER A 286 -8.97 2.01 11.45
CA SER A 286 -7.61 1.55 11.21
C SER A 286 -6.61 2.66 11.51
N PHE A 287 -5.48 2.27 12.09
CA PHE A 287 -4.28 3.09 12.19
C PHE A 287 -3.09 2.22 11.79
N TYR A 288 -2.17 2.78 11.03
CA TYR A 288 -1.01 2.05 10.57
C TYR A 288 0.21 2.96 10.41
N THR A 289 1.36 2.32 10.41
CA THR A 289 2.65 2.96 10.15
C THR A 289 3.52 2.01 9.35
N ARG A 290 4.41 2.56 8.56
CA ARG A 290 5.41 1.82 7.80
C ARG A 290 6.72 2.62 7.76
N THR A 291 7.85 1.95 7.78
CA THR A 291 9.15 2.59 7.61
C THR A 291 10.06 1.76 6.70
N VAL A 292 10.67 2.43 5.73
CA VAL A 292 11.73 1.84 4.91
C VAL A 292 13.03 1.89 5.71
N PHE A 293 13.61 0.72 5.98
CA PHE A 293 14.84 0.61 6.77
C PHE A 293 16.08 0.23 5.94
N ASN A 294 15.87 -0.26 4.72
CA ASN A 294 16.92 -0.61 3.77
C ASN A 294 16.44 -0.34 2.35
N GLY A 295 17.34 0.04 1.44
CA GLY A 295 16.93 0.33 0.08
C GLY A 295 18.10 0.50 -0.90
N ASN A 296 17.73 0.59 -2.18
CA ASN A 296 18.60 0.94 -3.28
C ASN A 296 17.76 1.73 -4.30
N ASN A 297 18.24 2.89 -4.74
CA ASN A 297 17.52 3.79 -5.63
C ASN A 297 16.13 4.19 -5.09
N SER A 298 15.99 4.32 -3.78
CA SER A 298 14.73 4.62 -3.10
C SER A 298 14.90 5.71 -2.04
N ASP A 299 13.80 6.23 -1.56
CA ASP A 299 13.79 7.12 -0.41
C ASP A 299 13.55 6.34 0.91
N GLN A 300 14.03 6.89 2.01
CA GLN A 300 13.77 6.36 3.34
C GLN A 300 12.51 7.02 3.90
N LYS A 301 11.37 6.52 3.50
CA LYS A 301 10.07 7.02 3.96
C LYS A 301 9.65 6.44 5.30
N PHE A 302 8.95 7.27 6.05
CA PHE A 302 8.13 6.89 7.18
C PHE A 302 6.69 7.31 6.90
N TRP A 303 5.77 6.38 7.00
CA TRP A 303 4.33 6.61 6.84
C TRP A 303 3.61 6.52 8.16
N ILE A 304 2.61 7.37 8.31
CA ILE A 304 1.59 7.27 9.34
C ILE A 304 0.23 7.51 8.68
N GLY A 305 -0.72 6.65 8.97
CA GLY A 305 -2.03 6.77 8.36
C GLY A 305 -3.13 6.17 9.19
N GLY A 306 -4.34 6.42 8.76
CA GLY A 306 -5.53 5.88 9.38
C GLY A 306 -6.72 5.89 8.44
N GLY A 307 -7.75 5.16 8.82
CA GLY A 307 -8.93 5.05 7.99
C GLY A 307 -10.17 4.59 8.72
N ILE A 308 -11.26 4.67 8.01
CA ILE A 308 -12.56 4.17 8.44
C ILE A 308 -13.21 3.38 7.33
N ALA A 309 -13.87 2.29 7.70
CA ALA A 309 -14.59 1.44 6.77
C ALA A 309 -15.96 1.02 7.24
N MET A 310 -16.90 0.97 6.32
CA MET A 310 -18.30 0.68 6.59
C MET A 310 -18.81 -0.37 5.62
N PRO A 311 -19.34 -1.50 6.14
CA PRO A 311 -20.03 -2.48 5.33
C PRO A 311 -21.50 -2.10 5.14
N PHE A 312 -22.00 -2.29 3.92
CA PHE A 312 -23.40 -2.09 3.53
C PHE A 312 -23.91 -3.34 2.85
N GLN A 313 -25.06 -3.84 3.26
CA GLN A 313 -25.72 -4.94 2.57
C GLN A 313 -26.67 -4.37 1.51
N LEU A 314 -26.29 -4.45 0.23
CA LEU A 314 -27.09 -3.89 -0.87
C LEU A 314 -28.24 -4.80 -1.28
N PHE A 315 -28.04 -6.12 -1.22
CA PHE A 315 -29.07 -7.09 -1.58
C PHE A 315 -29.17 -8.15 -0.47
N LYS A 316 -30.38 -8.31 0.10
CA LYS A 316 -30.70 -9.50 0.87
C LYS A 316 -30.97 -10.63 -0.14
N ARG A 317 -30.22 -11.71 -0.07
CA ARG A 317 -30.68 -12.96 -0.65
C ARG A 317 -31.67 -13.56 0.33
N ASP A 318 -32.92 -13.69 -0.13
CA ASP A 318 -33.96 -14.50 0.52
C ASP A 318 -33.53 -15.98 0.53
#